data_848e05e13f46f8b17a18d8a4ccb19dc7
#
_entry.id   848e05e13f46f8b17a18d8a4ccb19dc7
#
_cell.length_a   1.000
_cell.length_b   1.000
_cell.length_c   1.000
_cell.angle_alpha   90.00
_cell.angle_beta   90.00
_cell.angle_gamma   90.00
#
_symmetry.space_group_name_H-M   'P 1'
#
loop_
_entity.id
_entity.type
_entity.pdbx_description
1 polymer ?
#
loop_
_entity_poly.entity_id
_entity_poly.type
_entity_poly.pdbx_seq_one_letter_code
_entity_poly.pdbx_strand_id
1 'polypeptide(L)'
;MTIQIKRLGLGDEAMLTQYVLDIADFDLDHEDKPKRPLDAAAAQRYLANPAVLHWVAYVGDQVIGSLYCAVLPLPADDGQELVLYEIGVRNAWRRQGVGRALLNEMDRWMHTNAVSYVWVLADNDDAIAFYQSGGFETEDEQPVYMARER
;
A
#
# COMPACT_ATOMS: atom_id res chain seq x y z
N MET A 1 -6.54 22.98 1.64
CA MET A 1 -5.78 22.18 2.66
C MET A 1 -4.73 21.35 1.96
N THR A 2 -3.56 21.31 2.55
CA THR A 2 -2.41 20.63 1.93
C THR A 2 -2.43 19.15 2.25
N ILE A 3 -2.37 18.31 1.22
CA ILE A 3 -2.20 16.87 1.36
C ILE A 3 -0.73 16.60 1.62
N GLN A 4 -0.45 15.90 2.71
CA GLN A 4 0.89 15.48 3.07
C GLN A 4 1.00 13.96 2.97
N ILE A 5 2.20 13.47 2.68
CA ILE A 5 2.48 12.04 2.62
C ILE A 5 3.65 11.73 3.52
N LYS A 6 3.54 10.65 4.28
CA LYS A 6 4.65 10.16 5.10
C LYS A 6 4.71 8.64 5.07
N ARG A 7 5.89 8.10 5.25
CA ARG A 7 6.08 6.69 5.53
C ARG A 7 5.85 6.47 7.03
N LEU A 8 5.02 5.49 7.35
CA LEU A 8 4.75 5.14 8.75
C LEU A 8 5.97 4.46 9.38
N GLY A 9 6.27 4.82 10.59
CA GLY A 9 7.31 4.23 11.41
C GLY A 9 6.88 4.18 12.87
N LEU A 10 7.80 3.83 13.77
CA LEU A 10 7.53 3.84 15.21
C LEU A 10 7.07 5.23 15.62
N GLY A 11 5.98 5.29 16.40
CA GLY A 11 5.32 6.52 16.79
C GLY A 11 4.07 6.84 15.95
N ASP A 12 3.85 6.16 14.84
CA ASP A 12 2.71 6.39 13.95
C ASP A 12 1.57 5.38 14.15
N GLU A 13 1.52 4.71 15.29
CA GLU A 13 0.53 3.67 15.58
C GLU A 13 -0.91 4.19 15.47
N ALA A 14 -1.14 5.46 15.86
CA ALA A 14 -2.47 6.05 15.76
C ALA A 14 -2.96 6.18 14.32
N MET A 15 -2.09 6.54 13.38
CA MET A 15 -2.45 6.61 11.96
C MET A 15 -2.75 5.23 11.39
N LEU A 16 -1.95 4.23 11.76
CA LEU A 16 -2.19 2.85 11.35
C LEU A 16 -3.54 2.35 11.84
N THR A 17 -3.85 2.60 13.12
CA THR A 17 -5.14 2.23 13.73
C THR A 17 -6.30 2.90 13.01
N GLN A 18 -6.19 4.19 12.75
CA GLN A 18 -7.22 4.95 12.03
C GLN A 18 -7.52 4.34 10.65
N TYR A 19 -6.47 4.04 9.90
CA TYR A 19 -6.61 3.43 8.59
C TYR A 19 -7.35 2.08 8.69
N VAL A 20 -6.94 1.21 9.61
CA VAL A 20 -7.57 -0.11 9.75
C VAL A 20 -9.03 -0.03 10.18
N LEU A 21 -9.36 0.87 11.11
CA LEU A 21 -10.74 1.07 11.55
C LEU A 21 -11.65 1.57 10.43
N ASP A 22 -11.12 2.39 9.54
CA ASP A 22 -11.88 3.03 8.46
C ASP A 22 -11.68 2.36 7.11
N ILE A 23 -11.14 1.14 7.08
CA ILE A 23 -10.68 0.50 5.85
C ILE A 23 -11.78 0.37 4.78
N ALA A 24 -13.02 0.21 5.18
CA ALA A 24 -14.17 0.15 4.25
C ALA A 24 -14.34 1.43 3.44
N ASP A 25 -13.98 2.58 3.99
CA ASP A 25 -14.05 3.86 3.29
C ASP A 25 -12.96 4.02 2.23
N PHE A 26 -12.00 3.11 2.21
CA PHE A 26 -10.94 3.07 1.19
C PHE A 26 -11.24 2.08 0.06
N ASP A 27 -12.42 1.47 0.06
CA ASP A 27 -12.84 0.41 -0.89
C ASP A 27 -11.88 -0.79 -0.97
N LEU A 28 -11.13 -1.04 0.10
CA LEU A 28 -10.17 -2.15 0.14
C LEU A 28 -10.76 -3.41 0.72
N ASP A 29 -11.88 -3.30 1.41
CA ASP A 29 -12.53 -4.43 2.06
C ASP A 29 -13.83 -4.74 1.33
N HIS A 30 -13.79 -5.79 0.50
CA HIS A 30 -14.97 -6.31 -0.20
C HIS A 30 -15.68 -7.39 0.63
N GLU A 31 -15.17 -7.70 1.83
CA GLU A 31 -15.78 -8.66 2.75
C GLU A 31 -16.60 -7.90 3.80
N ASP A 32 -17.71 -8.52 4.21
CA ASP A 32 -18.58 -7.96 5.25
C ASP A 32 -17.97 -7.98 6.65
N LYS A 33 -16.72 -8.46 6.79
CA LYS A 33 -16.06 -8.58 8.10
C LYS A 33 -15.18 -7.36 8.38
N PRO A 34 -15.45 -6.63 9.48
CA PRO A 34 -14.58 -5.53 9.87
C PRO A 34 -13.19 -6.06 10.25
N LYS A 35 -12.16 -5.31 9.89
CA LYS A 35 -10.78 -5.60 10.29
C LYS A 35 -10.55 -5.10 11.72
N ARG A 36 -9.69 -5.80 12.43
CA ARG A 36 -9.25 -5.38 13.77
C ARG A 36 -7.87 -4.77 13.70
N PRO A 37 -7.65 -3.61 14.32
CA PRO A 37 -6.31 -3.07 14.45
C PRO A 37 -5.39 -4.03 15.21
N LEU A 38 -4.11 -3.97 14.91
CA LEU A 38 -3.09 -4.68 15.68
C LEU A 38 -3.05 -4.14 17.12
N ASP A 39 -2.74 -5.01 18.08
CA ASP A 39 -2.44 -4.53 19.42
C ASP A 39 -1.13 -3.72 19.43
N ALA A 40 -0.82 -3.06 20.55
CA ALA A 40 0.34 -2.16 20.61
C ALA A 40 1.65 -2.85 20.25
N ALA A 41 1.87 -4.06 20.76
CA ALA A 41 3.11 -4.79 20.50
C ALA A 41 3.23 -5.23 19.05
N ALA A 42 2.13 -5.72 18.47
CA ALA A 42 2.09 -6.12 17.05
C ALA A 42 2.25 -4.92 16.12
N ALA A 43 1.62 -3.78 16.45
CA ALA A 43 1.76 -2.56 15.67
C ALA A 43 3.22 -2.06 15.68
N GLN A 44 3.89 -2.12 16.81
CA GLN A 44 5.31 -1.76 16.91
C GLN A 44 6.17 -2.68 16.05
N ARG A 45 5.93 -3.99 16.10
CA ARG A 45 6.67 -4.93 15.25
C ARG A 45 6.45 -4.67 13.76
N TYR A 46 5.20 -4.40 13.38
CA TYR A 46 4.86 -4.05 11.99
C TYR A 46 5.60 -2.80 11.54
N LEU A 47 5.52 -1.73 12.32
CA LEU A 47 6.12 -0.43 11.96
C LEU A 47 7.65 -0.45 12.02
N ALA A 48 8.24 -1.32 12.84
CA ALA A 48 9.69 -1.47 12.93
C ALA A 48 10.28 -2.41 11.88
N ASN A 49 9.44 -3.17 11.19
CA ASN A 49 9.90 -4.16 10.22
C ASN A 49 10.42 -3.47 8.95
N PRO A 50 11.70 -3.63 8.59
CA PRO A 50 12.27 -2.97 7.41
C PRO A 50 11.69 -3.47 6.08
N ALA A 51 11.02 -4.64 6.07
CA ALA A 51 10.32 -5.13 4.88
C ALA A 51 8.96 -4.47 4.66
N VAL A 52 8.46 -3.70 5.63
CA VAL A 52 7.19 -2.99 5.54
C VAL A 52 7.43 -1.58 5.04
N LEU A 53 6.81 -1.24 3.91
CA LEU A 53 6.78 0.10 3.36
C LEU A 53 5.32 0.53 3.31
N HIS A 54 4.92 1.29 4.31
CA HIS A 54 3.54 1.75 4.43
C HIS A 54 3.51 3.27 4.44
N TRP A 55 3.02 3.85 3.35
CA TRP A 55 2.85 5.29 3.23
C TRP A 55 1.38 5.65 3.44
N VAL A 56 1.15 6.80 4.05
CA VAL A 56 -0.18 7.37 4.14
C VAL A 56 -0.17 8.79 3.59
N ALA A 57 -1.26 9.15 2.94
CA ALA A 57 -1.59 10.53 2.65
C ALA A 57 -2.53 11.02 3.75
N TYR A 58 -2.33 12.24 4.22
CA TYR A 58 -3.15 12.78 5.31
C TYR A 58 -3.33 14.29 5.18
N VAL A 59 -4.42 14.76 5.75
CA VAL A 59 -4.74 16.18 5.88
C VAL A 59 -5.08 16.42 7.34
N GLY A 60 -4.29 17.27 8.01
CA GLY A 60 -4.40 17.41 9.47
C GLY A 60 -4.20 16.06 10.15
N ASP A 61 -5.18 15.63 10.92
CA ASP A 61 -5.14 14.35 11.64
C ASP A 61 -5.87 13.22 10.89
N GLN A 62 -6.40 13.50 9.69
CA GLN A 62 -7.15 12.50 8.93
C GLN A 62 -6.28 11.81 7.89
N VAL A 63 -6.17 10.50 7.98
CA VAL A 63 -5.59 9.66 6.93
C VAL A 63 -6.59 9.57 5.79
N ILE A 64 -6.18 9.97 4.60
CA ILE A 64 -7.06 10.02 3.41
C ILE A 64 -6.65 9.03 2.32
N GLY A 65 -5.44 8.51 2.39
CA GLY A 65 -4.94 7.50 1.46
C GLY A 65 -3.91 6.62 2.11
N SER A 66 -3.73 5.42 1.57
CA SER A 66 -2.80 4.43 2.11
C SER A 66 -2.22 3.59 0.99
N LEU A 67 -0.91 3.34 1.07
CA LEU A 67 -0.19 2.44 0.16
C LEU A 67 0.69 1.53 1.00
N TYR A 68 0.45 0.23 0.90
CA TYR A 68 1.28 -0.77 1.56
C TYR A 68 2.02 -1.62 0.54
N CYS A 69 3.35 -1.60 0.64
CA CYS A 69 4.24 -2.47 -0.13
C CYS A 69 5.07 -3.32 0.83
N ALA A 70 5.41 -4.52 0.39
CA ALA A 70 6.36 -5.37 1.08
C ALA A 70 7.64 -5.49 0.26
N VAL A 71 8.79 -5.42 0.94
CA VAL A 71 10.08 -5.72 0.32
C VAL A 71 10.27 -7.23 0.33
N LEU A 72 10.40 -7.82 -0.86
CA LEU A 72 10.63 -9.23 -1.00
C LEU A 72 12.13 -9.47 -1.28
N PRO A 73 12.85 -10.12 -0.36
CA PRO A 73 14.25 -10.44 -0.62
C PRO A 73 14.36 -11.56 -1.66
N LEU A 74 15.33 -11.41 -2.55
CA LEU A 74 15.61 -12.37 -3.61
C LEU A 74 17.03 -12.92 -3.43
N PRO A 75 17.28 -14.19 -3.79
CA PRO A 75 18.62 -14.79 -3.66
C PRO A 75 19.56 -14.42 -4.82
N ALA A 76 19.13 -13.62 -5.77
CA ALA A 76 19.89 -13.31 -6.98
C ALA A 76 19.62 -11.88 -7.45
N ASP A 77 20.35 -11.45 -8.46
CA ASP A 77 20.23 -10.15 -9.13
C ASP A 77 20.32 -8.98 -8.14
N ASP A 78 19.34 -8.08 -8.12
CA ASP A 78 19.34 -6.92 -7.24
C ASP A 78 19.04 -7.25 -5.78
N GLY A 79 18.69 -8.51 -5.50
CA GLY A 79 18.45 -9.00 -4.14
C GLY A 79 17.11 -8.59 -3.54
N GLN A 80 16.34 -7.75 -4.20
CA GLN A 80 15.04 -7.27 -3.70
C GLN A 80 14.09 -6.91 -4.84
N GLU A 81 12.81 -7.12 -4.58
CA GLU A 81 11.73 -6.52 -5.38
C GLU A 81 10.61 -6.07 -4.46
N LEU A 82 9.71 -5.22 -4.94
CA LEU A 82 8.54 -4.82 -4.18
C LEU A 82 7.31 -5.61 -4.61
N VAL A 83 6.49 -5.91 -3.64
CA VAL A 83 5.10 -6.31 -3.84
C VAL A 83 4.23 -5.14 -3.40
N LEU A 84 3.49 -4.54 -4.33
CA LEU A 84 2.45 -3.59 -3.96
C LEU A 84 1.25 -4.41 -3.51
N TYR A 85 1.02 -4.43 -2.19
CA TYR A 85 -0.03 -5.29 -1.64
C TYR A 85 -1.40 -4.64 -1.76
N GLU A 86 -1.51 -3.37 -1.38
CA GLU A 86 -2.78 -2.64 -1.52
C GLU A 86 -2.57 -1.13 -1.56
N ILE A 87 -3.45 -0.45 -2.26
CA ILE A 87 -3.54 1.00 -2.28
C ILE A 87 -5.03 1.39 -2.22
N GLY A 88 -5.33 2.41 -1.46
CA GLY A 88 -6.70 2.91 -1.35
C GLY A 88 -6.74 4.40 -1.01
N VAL A 89 -7.81 5.04 -1.42
CA VAL A 89 -8.08 6.45 -1.15
C VAL A 89 -9.51 6.56 -0.63
N ARG A 90 -9.70 7.33 0.45
CA ARG A 90 -11.04 7.55 0.99
C ARG A 90 -11.99 8.03 -0.11
N ASN A 91 -13.22 7.57 -0.06
CA ASN A 91 -14.19 7.86 -1.09
C ASN A 91 -14.32 9.36 -1.38
N ALA A 92 -14.35 10.20 -0.34
CA ALA A 92 -14.45 11.65 -0.48
C ALA A 92 -13.23 12.31 -1.12
N TRP A 93 -12.10 11.61 -1.18
CA TRP A 93 -10.83 12.16 -1.68
C TRP A 93 -10.39 11.56 -3.01
N ARG A 94 -11.26 10.81 -3.65
CA ARG A 94 -10.95 10.18 -4.94
C ARG A 94 -10.87 11.21 -6.06
N ARG A 95 -10.12 10.86 -7.11
CA ARG A 95 -9.92 11.66 -8.33
C ARG A 95 -9.27 13.02 -8.05
N GLN A 96 -8.49 13.10 -6.97
CA GLN A 96 -7.75 14.32 -6.60
C GLN A 96 -6.24 14.12 -6.60
N GLY A 97 -5.77 13.02 -7.22
CA GLY A 97 -4.35 12.74 -7.36
C GLY A 97 -3.69 12.10 -6.14
N VAL A 98 -4.44 11.68 -5.12
CA VAL A 98 -3.88 11.10 -3.90
C VAL A 98 -3.16 9.77 -4.20
N GLY A 99 -3.80 8.89 -4.97
CA GLY A 99 -3.19 7.61 -5.36
C GLY A 99 -1.92 7.79 -6.16
N ARG A 100 -1.91 8.73 -7.09
CA ARG A 100 -0.72 9.05 -7.89
C ARG A 100 0.41 9.58 -7.01
N ALA A 101 0.09 10.44 -6.06
CA ALA A 101 1.09 10.98 -5.14
C ALA A 101 1.72 9.89 -4.28
N LEU A 102 0.92 8.90 -3.84
CA LEU A 102 1.42 7.73 -3.11
C LEU A 102 2.34 6.88 -3.98
N LEU A 103 1.97 6.61 -5.24
CA LEU A 103 2.84 5.87 -6.17
C LEU A 103 4.16 6.60 -6.41
N ASN A 104 4.14 7.94 -6.47
CA ASN A 104 5.35 8.72 -6.64
C ASN A 104 6.31 8.56 -5.45
N GLU A 105 5.79 8.42 -4.23
CA GLU A 105 6.63 8.14 -3.05
C GLU A 105 7.25 6.74 -3.13
N MET A 106 6.49 5.75 -3.57
CA MET A 106 7.02 4.42 -3.82
C MET A 106 8.16 4.45 -4.84
N ASP A 107 7.95 5.14 -5.97
CA ASP A 107 8.95 5.25 -7.03
C ASP A 107 10.22 5.93 -6.50
N ARG A 108 10.06 6.96 -5.68
CA ARG A 108 11.20 7.67 -5.07
C ARG A 108 11.98 6.74 -4.16
N TRP A 109 11.30 5.94 -3.34
CA TRP A 109 11.95 4.96 -2.49
C TRP A 109 12.68 3.89 -3.31
N MET A 110 12.06 3.38 -4.37
CA MET A 110 12.67 2.40 -5.26
C MET A 110 13.96 2.95 -5.88
N HIS A 111 13.91 4.18 -6.37
CA HIS A 111 15.09 4.83 -6.95
C HIS A 111 16.21 4.98 -5.91
N THR A 112 15.89 5.47 -4.72
CA THR A 112 16.86 5.68 -3.64
C THR A 112 17.51 4.37 -3.19
N ASN A 113 16.76 3.27 -3.19
CA ASN A 113 17.22 1.98 -2.67
C ASN A 113 17.63 1.00 -3.77
N ALA A 114 17.74 1.46 -5.02
CA ALA A 114 18.14 0.66 -6.18
C ALA A 114 17.28 -0.61 -6.37
N VAL A 115 15.97 -0.48 -6.14
CA VAL A 115 14.99 -1.53 -6.43
C VAL A 115 14.31 -1.20 -7.74
N SER A 116 14.38 -2.11 -8.71
CA SER A 116 13.96 -1.83 -10.09
C SER A 116 12.64 -2.48 -10.49
N TYR A 117 12.06 -3.29 -9.62
CA TYR A 117 10.86 -4.07 -9.98
C TYR A 117 9.82 -4.03 -8.87
N VAL A 118 8.59 -3.75 -9.27
CA VAL A 118 7.41 -3.83 -8.40
C VAL A 118 6.28 -4.51 -9.17
N TRP A 119 5.54 -5.37 -8.47
CA TRP A 119 4.39 -6.03 -9.06
C TRP A 119 3.18 -5.95 -8.15
N VAL A 120 2.00 -6.10 -8.73
CA VAL A 120 0.72 -6.03 -8.05
C VAL A 120 -0.25 -7.04 -8.66
N LEU A 121 -1.15 -7.56 -7.85
CA LEU A 121 -2.28 -8.35 -8.32
C LEU A 121 -3.52 -7.45 -8.33
N ALA A 122 -4.01 -7.12 -9.51
CA ALA A 122 -5.19 -6.27 -9.68
C ALA A 122 -6.40 -7.17 -9.93
N ASP A 123 -7.48 -6.97 -9.18
CA ASP A 123 -8.63 -7.86 -9.17
C ASP A 123 -9.90 -7.26 -9.79
N ASN A 124 -9.83 -6.06 -10.35
CA ASN A 124 -10.96 -5.43 -11.03
C ASN A 124 -10.48 -4.44 -12.09
N ASP A 125 -11.39 -4.05 -12.98
CA ASP A 125 -11.06 -3.20 -14.12
C ASP A 125 -10.60 -1.79 -13.71
N ASP A 126 -11.19 -1.22 -12.65
CA ASP A 126 -10.80 0.10 -12.16
C ASP A 126 -9.37 0.09 -11.61
N ALA A 127 -9.01 -0.96 -10.86
CA ALA A 127 -7.64 -1.14 -10.36
C ALA A 127 -6.65 -1.31 -11.51
N ILE A 128 -6.97 -2.15 -12.49
CA ILE A 128 -6.14 -2.35 -13.67
C ILE A 128 -5.88 -1.02 -14.39
N ALA A 129 -6.94 -0.24 -14.64
CA ALA A 129 -6.82 1.05 -15.30
C ALA A 129 -5.95 2.02 -14.50
N PHE A 130 -6.11 2.05 -13.17
CA PHE A 130 -5.30 2.89 -12.31
C PHE A 130 -3.82 2.52 -12.38
N TYR A 131 -3.50 1.23 -12.26
CA TYR A 131 -2.11 0.77 -12.31
C TYR A 131 -1.49 1.01 -13.68
N GLN A 132 -2.22 0.76 -14.77
CA GLN A 132 -1.75 1.05 -16.13
C GLN A 132 -1.44 2.54 -16.29
N SER A 133 -2.26 3.43 -15.74
CA SER A 133 -2.00 4.87 -15.77
C SER A 133 -0.74 5.25 -15.01
N GLY A 134 -0.31 4.41 -14.07
CA GLY A 134 0.92 4.56 -13.29
C GLY A 134 2.13 3.86 -13.87
N GLY A 135 2.03 3.31 -15.09
CA GLY A 135 3.15 2.66 -15.75
C GLY A 135 3.24 1.15 -15.58
N PHE A 136 2.27 0.54 -14.88
CA PHE A 136 2.21 -0.92 -14.79
C PHE A 136 1.68 -1.50 -16.10
N GLU A 137 2.20 -2.64 -16.49
CA GLU A 137 1.79 -3.35 -17.69
C GLU A 137 1.27 -4.74 -17.32
N THR A 138 0.24 -5.19 -18.04
CA THR A 138 -0.27 -6.55 -17.88
C THR A 138 0.71 -7.52 -18.50
N GLU A 139 1.08 -8.55 -17.75
CA GLU A 139 1.97 -9.60 -18.26
C GLU A 139 1.21 -10.55 -19.20
N ASP A 140 1.93 -11.11 -20.18
CA ASP A 140 1.36 -12.05 -21.15
C ASP A 140 0.91 -13.36 -20.48
N GLU A 141 1.71 -13.86 -19.55
CA GLU A 141 1.36 -15.03 -18.75
C GLU A 141 0.77 -14.61 -17.43
N GLN A 142 -0.43 -15.10 -17.13
CA GLN A 142 -1.12 -14.78 -15.91
C GLN A 142 -1.18 -16.00 -15.00
N PRO A 143 -0.43 -16.00 -13.89
CA PRO A 143 -0.51 -17.09 -12.92
C PRO A 143 -1.92 -17.20 -12.32
N VAL A 144 -2.26 -18.38 -11.89
CA VAL A 144 -3.51 -18.60 -11.16
C VAL A 144 -3.27 -18.30 -9.69
N TYR A 145 -4.07 -17.41 -9.12
CA TYR A 145 -4.04 -17.15 -7.69
C TYR A 145 -4.56 -18.36 -6.94
N MET A 146 -3.76 -18.89 -6.03
CA MET A 146 -4.14 -20.05 -5.21
C MET A 146 -3.87 -19.71 -3.75
N ALA A 147 -4.82 -20.04 -2.90
CA ALA A 147 -4.70 -19.80 -1.47
C ALA A 147 -5.03 -21.06 -0.69
N ARG A 148 -4.49 -21.15 0.49
CA ARG A 148 -4.78 -22.25 1.42
C ARG A 148 -4.93 -21.65 2.81
N GLU A 149 -6.02 -21.98 3.44
CA GLU A 149 -6.28 -21.61 4.83
C GLU A 149 -6.00 -22.82 5.74
N ARG A 150 -5.54 -22.55 6.94
CA ARG A 150 -5.13 -23.56 7.90
C ARG A 150 -6.08 -23.65 9.10
#